data_78600b21297f61f1605e8b97e08e520b
#
_entry.id   78600b21297f61f1605e8b97e08e520b
#
_cell.length_a   1.000
_cell.length_b   1.000
_cell.length_c   1.000
_cell.angle_alpha   90.00
_cell.angle_beta   90.00
_cell.angle_gamma   90.00
#
_symmetry.space_group_name_H-M   'P 1'
#
loop_
_entity.id
_entity.type
_entity.pdbx_description
1 polymer ?
#
loop_
_entity_poly.entity_id
_entity_poly.type
_entity_poly.pdbx_seq_one_letter_code
_entity_poly.pdbx_strand_id
1 'polypeptide(L)'
;MQFAVNYSLPLEELLRTGKVEVDLLKCPDWQGVIHAARRLRPVYVHFEIAVGNGKVPTLDYDVLRAMFTQTHTPHLNCHLIGNSTLDPGSRNDQLKQIREWVEELTFIRNNLPDVPLVAENLPITPLEKGSRIGADPDLIRETLLATETDLLFDLSHARISCGAMEYKLTDYVSQLPMQHLRELHLTGLRRYHGLITDHFELSDSDWQAADWAQQQILSGEWRQPEIVALEYGGVGDVFGWRTQPDALLAQVPRLQAMFGNHATSFSPPY
;
A
#
# COMPACT_ATOMS: atom_id res chain seq x y z
N MET A 1 -4.58 12.33 -9.41
CA MET A 1 -4.23 10.92 -9.11
C MET A 1 -2.98 10.60 -9.91
N GLN A 2 -1.99 9.96 -9.32
CA GLN A 2 -0.75 9.53 -9.97
C GLN A 2 -0.68 8.01 -9.94
N PHE A 3 -0.24 7.41 -11.04
CA PHE A 3 -0.02 5.96 -11.10
C PHE A 3 1.44 5.63 -10.83
N ALA A 4 1.67 4.70 -9.92
CA ALA A 4 2.98 4.25 -9.51
C ALA A 4 3.17 2.74 -9.74
N VAL A 5 4.42 2.32 -9.88
CA VAL A 5 4.79 0.91 -9.98
C VAL A 5 6.00 0.64 -9.09
N ASN A 6 6.03 -0.52 -8.43
CA ASN A 6 7.20 -0.98 -7.69
C ASN A 6 8.44 -0.96 -8.58
N TYR A 7 9.50 -0.26 -8.15
CA TYR A 7 10.77 -0.29 -8.84
C TYR A 7 11.32 -1.73 -8.90
N SER A 8 11.79 -2.12 -10.07
CA SER A 8 12.46 -3.38 -10.32
C SER A 8 13.42 -3.23 -11.52
N LEU A 9 14.40 -4.11 -11.63
CA LEU A 9 15.34 -4.07 -12.77
C LEU A 9 14.64 -4.26 -14.13
N PRO A 10 13.65 -5.17 -14.28
CA PRO A 10 12.88 -5.25 -15.53
C PRO A 10 12.10 -3.96 -15.85
N LEU A 11 11.51 -3.30 -14.85
CA LEU A 11 10.83 -2.02 -15.07
C LEU A 11 11.81 -0.91 -15.48
N GLU A 12 12.99 -0.85 -14.86
CA GLU A 12 14.04 0.10 -15.24
C GLU A 12 14.38 -0.02 -16.74
N GLU A 13 14.58 -1.23 -17.24
CA GLU A 13 14.89 -1.46 -18.66
C GLU A 13 13.75 -1.01 -19.59
N LEU A 14 12.50 -1.29 -19.22
CA LEU A 14 11.33 -0.87 -19.99
C LEU A 14 11.16 0.65 -20.01
N LEU A 15 11.42 1.33 -18.90
CA LEU A 15 11.41 2.80 -18.82
C LEU A 15 12.53 3.43 -19.66
N ARG A 16 13.75 2.89 -19.59
CA ARG A 16 14.91 3.37 -20.37
C ARG A 16 14.70 3.23 -21.87
N THR A 17 13.99 2.18 -22.29
CA THR A 17 13.68 1.92 -23.70
C THR A 17 12.39 2.57 -24.19
N GLY A 18 11.68 3.29 -23.31
CA GLY A 18 10.43 3.99 -23.63
C GLY A 18 9.26 3.05 -23.94
N LYS A 19 9.33 1.79 -23.50
CA LYS A 19 8.27 0.79 -23.74
C LYS A 19 7.09 0.92 -22.78
N VAL A 20 7.29 1.48 -21.61
CA VAL A 20 6.26 1.80 -20.62
C VAL A 20 6.48 3.19 -20.06
N GLU A 21 5.42 3.80 -19.54
CA GLU A 21 5.46 5.06 -18.80
C GLU A 21 4.70 4.92 -17.49
N VAL A 22 5.18 5.62 -16.46
CA VAL A 22 4.56 5.71 -15.14
C VAL A 22 4.78 7.11 -14.58
N ASP A 23 3.88 7.58 -13.71
CA ASP A 23 4.02 8.90 -13.10
C ASP A 23 5.08 8.88 -11.99
N LEU A 24 5.09 7.80 -11.18
CA LEU A 24 5.97 7.61 -10.03
C LEU A 24 6.59 6.21 -10.02
N LEU A 25 7.73 6.09 -9.34
CA LEU A 25 8.29 4.81 -8.92
C LEU A 25 8.11 4.64 -7.41
N LYS A 26 7.48 3.54 -7.01
CA LYS A 26 7.38 3.11 -5.61
C LYS A 26 8.66 2.38 -5.23
N CYS A 27 9.34 2.86 -4.19
CA CYS A 27 10.60 2.27 -3.72
C CYS A 27 10.53 1.91 -2.24
N PRO A 28 11.19 0.84 -1.79
CA PRO A 28 11.49 0.67 -0.38
C PRO A 28 12.43 1.79 0.09
N ASP A 29 12.57 1.94 1.40
CA ASP A 29 13.45 2.93 2.04
C ASP A 29 14.97 2.65 1.90
N TRP A 30 15.34 1.91 0.87
CA TRP A 30 16.72 1.56 0.55
C TRP A 30 17.38 2.64 -0.31
N GLN A 31 18.36 3.35 0.24
CA GLN A 31 19.03 4.46 -0.42
C GLN A 31 19.58 4.12 -1.82
N GLY A 32 20.14 2.92 -2.01
CA GLY A 32 20.65 2.47 -3.31
C GLY A 32 19.56 2.34 -4.38
N VAL A 33 18.37 1.84 -3.98
CA VAL A 33 17.20 1.71 -4.86
C VAL A 33 16.62 3.08 -5.20
N ILE A 34 16.43 3.94 -4.20
CA ILE A 34 15.96 5.31 -4.38
C ILE A 34 16.88 6.08 -5.35
N HIS A 35 18.20 5.96 -5.16
CA HIS A 35 19.17 6.63 -6.02
C HIS A 35 19.10 6.14 -7.48
N ALA A 36 18.94 4.84 -7.72
CA ALA A 36 18.79 4.28 -9.05
C ALA A 36 17.47 4.74 -9.71
N ALA A 37 16.36 4.61 -9.00
CA ALA A 37 15.02 4.92 -9.50
C ALA A 37 14.83 6.40 -9.86
N ARG A 38 15.37 7.33 -9.06
CA ARG A 38 15.28 8.79 -9.28
C ARG A 38 15.86 9.28 -10.61
N ARG A 39 16.74 8.50 -11.23
CA ARG A 39 17.29 8.80 -12.55
C ARG A 39 16.29 8.56 -13.68
N LEU A 40 15.20 7.86 -13.39
CA LEU A 40 14.21 7.44 -14.38
C LEU A 40 12.92 8.23 -14.28
N ARG A 41 12.38 8.33 -13.06
CA ARG A 41 11.10 9.01 -12.76
C ARG A 41 11.14 9.59 -11.33
N PRO A 42 10.22 10.48 -10.97
CA PRO A 42 9.98 10.84 -9.57
C PRO A 42 9.72 9.60 -8.73
N VAL A 43 10.25 9.60 -7.50
CA VAL A 43 10.18 8.46 -6.58
C VAL A 43 9.39 8.84 -5.35
N TYR A 44 8.53 7.96 -4.87
CA TYR A 44 8.05 7.99 -3.49
C TYR A 44 8.46 6.72 -2.75
N VAL A 45 8.60 6.85 -1.43
CA VAL A 45 9.06 5.76 -0.56
C VAL A 45 7.87 5.12 0.12
N HIS A 46 7.83 3.80 0.08
CA HIS A 46 6.96 2.98 0.91
C HIS A 46 7.77 2.42 2.07
N PHE A 47 7.40 2.82 3.29
CA PHE A 47 8.13 2.49 4.51
C PHE A 47 7.61 1.19 5.13
N GLU A 48 8.52 0.35 5.64
CA GLU A 48 8.20 -0.88 6.39
C GLU A 48 7.95 -0.59 7.89
N ILE A 49 7.16 0.47 8.17
CA ILE A 49 6.84 0.86 9.54
C ILE A 49 5.64 0.05 10.04
N ALA A 50 5.87 -0.73 11.10
CA ALA A 50 4.85 -1.53 11.75
C ALA A 50 4.30 -0.80 12.99
N VAL A 51 2.99 -0.57 13.03
CA VAL A 51 2.25 0.04 14.15
C VAL A 51 1.49 -1.04 14.90
N GLY A 52 1.61 -1.09 16.22
CA GLY A 52 1.01 -2.10 17.10
C GLY A 52 2.01 -3.13 17.64
N ASN A 53 3.33 -2.88 17.50
CA ASN A 53 4.38 -3.76 18.01
C ASN A 53 5.34 -3.10 19.01
N GLY A 54 5.08 -1.88 19.44
CA GLY A 54 5.86 -1.13 20.41
C GLY A 54 7.18 -0.55 19.88
N LYS A 55 7.44 -0.61 18.55
CA LYS A 55 8.72 -0.17 17.97
C LYS A 55 8.71 1.25 17.43
N VAL A 56 7.57 1.86 17.25
CA VAL A 56 7.43 3.22 16.72
C VAL A 56 8.31 4.26 17.47
N PRO A 57 8.43 4.23 18.81
CA PRO A 57 9.31 5.15 19.53
C PRO A 57 10.81 4.99 19.22
N THR A 58 11.21 3.88 18.59
CA THR A 58 12.63 3.61 18.25
C THR A 58 13.00 3.98 16.83
N LEU A 59 12.05 4.53 16.05
CA LEU A 59 12.31 4.99 14.69
C LEU A 59 13.25 6.20 14.68
N ASP A 60 14.10 6.27 13.66
CA ASP A 60 14.93 7.44 13.41
C ASP A 60 14.14 8.48 12.58
N TYR A 61 13.51 9.42 13.29
CA TYR A 61 12.68 10.45 12.68
C TYR A 61 13.50 11.46 11.84
N ASP A 62 14.78 11.62 12.08
CA ASP A 62 15.65 12.50 11.26
C ASP A 62 15.96 11.85 9.91
N VAL A 63 16.16 10.54 9.90
CA VAL A 63 16.28 9.77 8.64
C VAL A 63 14.97 9.84 7.84
N LEU A 64 13.81 9.68 8.49
CA LEU A 64 12.51 9.82 7.82
C LEU A 64 12.35 11.22 7.20
N ARG A 65 12.62 12.30 7.93
CA ARG A 65 12.58 13.68 7.40
C ARG A 65 13.51 13.88 6.20
N ALA A 66 14.71 13.30 6.27
CA ALA A 66 15.67 13.38 5.16
C ALA A 66 15.13 12.69 3.90
N MET A 67 14.42 11.55 4.02
CA MET A 67 13.80 10.85 2.89
C MET A 67 12.67 11.68 2.25
N PHE A 68 11.80 12.32 3.05
CA PHE A 68 10.79 13.25 2.53
C PHE A 68 11.40 14.42 1.77
N THR A 69 12.52 14.94 2.24
CA THR A 69 13.23 16.04 1.57
C THR A 69 13.87 15.59 0.24
N GLN A 70 14.26 14.33 0.13
CA GLN A 70 14.99 13.79 -1.02
C GLN A 70 14.09 13.20 -2.10
N THR A 71 12.81 12.93 -1.81
CA THR A 71 11.89 12.21 -2.68
C THR A 71 10.59 12.99 -2.89
N HIS A 72 9.70 12.46 -3.72
CA HIS A 72 8.35 12.99 -3.90
C HIS A 72 7.32 12.28 -3.03
N THR A 73 7.75 11.76 -1.88
CA THR A 73 6.88 11.03 -0.94
C THR A 73 5.88 11.98 -0.30
N PRO A 74 4.57 11.84 -0.57
CA PRO A 74 3.58 12.82 -0.12
C PRO A 74 3.06 12.58 1.30
N HIS A 75 3.27 11.38 1.85
CA HIS A 75 2.79 10.95 3.16
C HIS A 75 3.66 9.83 3.73
N LEU A 76 3.63 9.63 5.04
CA LEU A 76 4.21 8.47 5.69
C LEU A 76 3.19 7.34 5.70
N ASN A 77 3.53 6.20 5.12
CA ASN A 77 2.73 4.98 5.27
C ASN A 77 3.22 4.14 6.46
N CYS A 78 2.29 3.42 7.06
CA CYS A 78 2.58 2.40 8.07
C CYS A 78 1.60 1.23 7.96
N HIS A 79 1.98 0.08 8.49
CA HIS A 79 1.21 -1.16 8.49
C HIS A 79 0.56 -1.39 9.85
N LEU A 80 -0.77 -1.60 9.90
CA LEU A 80 -1.47 -1.91 11.15
C LEU A 80 -1.29 -3.40 11.49
N ILE A 81 -0.42 -3.69 12.43
CA ILE A 81 -0.13 -5.07 12.84
C ILE A 81 -1.05 -5.48 13.99
N GLY A 82 -1.75 -6.61 13.82
CA GLY A 82 -2.53 -7.22 14.88
C GLY A 82 -1.65 -7.93 15.91
N ASN A 83 -1.94 -7.70 17.19
CA ASN A 83 -1.25 -8.36 18.29
C ASN A 83 -1.72 -9.82 18.41
N SER A 84 -0.82 -10.76 18.14
CA SER A 84 -1.10 -12.21 18.11
C SER A 84 -1.53 -12.82 19.45
N THR A 85 -1.37 -12.10 20.55
CA THR A 85 -1.79 -12.55 21.89
C THR A 85 -3.23 -12.21 22.21
N LEU A 86 -3.87 -11.31 21.42
CA LEU A 86 -5.23 -10.85 21.64
C LEU A 86 -6.26 -11.78 20.97
N ASP A 87 -7.42 -11.90 21.59
CA ASP A 87 -8.55 -12.66 21.03
C ASP A 87 -9.42 -11.72 20.17
N PRO A 88 -9.52 -11.95 18.85
CA PRO A 88 -10.35 -11.11 17.98
C PRO A 88 -11.86 -11.17 18.31
N GLY A 89 -12.31 -12.20 19.04
CA GLY A 89 -13.68 -12.30 19.54
C GLY A 89 -13.94 -11.54 20.84
N SER A 90 -12.91 -11.05 21.52
CA SER A 90 -13.02 -10.34 22.79
C SER A 90 -13.07 -8.83 22.57
N ARG A 91 -14.18 -8.17 22.93
CA ARG A 91 -14.28 -6.68 22.83
C ARG A 91 -13.20 -5.97 23.64
N ASN A 92 -12.80 -6.51 24.79
CA ASN A 92 -11.73 -5.93 25.61
C ASN A 92 -10.39 -5.99 24.87
N ASP A 93 -10.10 -7.08 24.17
CA ASP A 93 -8.87 -7.24 23.40
C ASP A 93 -8.89 -6.37 22.13
N GLN A 94 -10.04 -6.25 21.47
CA GLN A 94 -10.24 -5.30 20.38
C GLN A 94 -9.94 -3.86 20.83
N LEU A 95 -10.49 -3.42 21.96
CA LEU A 95 -10.22 -2.09 22.52
C LEU A 95 -8.76 -1.91 22.94
N LYS A 96 -8.09 -2.97 23.37
CA LYS A 96 -6.66 -2.95 23.63
C LYS A 96 -5.86 -2.75 22.35
N GLN A 97 -6.21 -3.48 21.28
CA GLN A 97 -5.57 -3.32 19.97
C GLN A 97 -5.73 -1.89 19.44
N ILE A 98 -6.93 -1.33 19.49
CA ILE A 98 -7.17 0.06 19.07
C ILE A 98 -6.28 1.03 19.87
N ARG A 99 -6.18 0.88 21.20
CA ARG A 99 -5.33 1.75 22.03
C ARG A 99 -3.85 1.65 21.62
N GLU A 100 -3.33 0.43 21.40
CA GLU A 100 -1.95 0.22 20.96
C GLU A 100 -1.68 0.95 19.63
N TRP A 101 -2.59 0.86 18.66
CA TRP A 101 -2.47 1.58 17.39
C TRP A 101 -2.59 3.10 17.55
N VAL A 102 -3.57 3.57 18.30
CA VAL A 102 -3.79 5.01 18.54
C VAL A 102 -2.58 5.65 19.23
N GLU A 103 -2.00 4.99 20.23
CA GLU A 103 -0.80 5.47 20.93
C GLU A 103 0.38 5.63 19.98
N GLU A 104 0.66 4.62 19.15
CA GLU A 104 1.78 4.65 18.20
C GLU A 104 1.56 5.62 17.02
N LEU A 105 0.35 5.68 16.44
CA LEU A 105 0.01 6.65 15.41
C LEU A 105 0.11 8.10 15.92
N THR A 106 -0.36 8.33 17.14
CA THR A 106 -0.24 9.64 17.79
C THR A 106 1.24 9.99 18.04
N PHE A 107 2.06 9.01 18.42
CA PHE A 107 3.49 9.23 18.59
C PHE A 107 4.17 9.63 17.26
N ILE A 108 3.86 8.95 16.15
CA ILE A 108 4.37 9.33 14.82
C ILE A 108 3.95 10.77 14.49
N ARG A 109 2.68 11.10 14.64
CA ARG A 109 2.14 12.43 14.33
C ARG A 109 2.83 13.54 15.13
N ASN A 110 3.09 13.30 16.42
CA ASN A 110 3.79 14.27 17.27
C ASN A 110 5.24 14.50 16.83
N ASN A 111 5.89 13.51 16.23
CA ASN A 111 7.27 13.62 15.73
C ASN A 111 7.34 14.10 14.26
N LEU A 112 6.27 13.98 13.49
CA LEU A 112 6.16 14.40 12.09
C LEU A 112 4.85 15.17 11.85
N PRO A 113 4.62 16.32 12.52
CA PRO A 113 3.31 16.99 12.50
C PRO A 113 2.91 17.53 11.11
N ASP A 114 3.88 17.82 10.26
CA ASP A 114 3.65 18.39 8.92
C ASP A 114 3.55 17.32 7.82
N VAL A 115 3.70 16.03 8.18
CA VAL A 115 3.66 14.93 7.22
C VAL A 115 2.31 14.20 7.35
N PRO A 116 1.50 14.14 6.29
CA PRO A 116 0.30 13.32 6.30
C PRO A 116 0.63 11.86 6.61
N LEU A 117 -0.22 11.20 7.41
CA LEU A 117 -0.04 9.81 7.80
C LEU A 117 -1.12 8.95 7.15
N VAL A 118 -0.73 7.84 6.58
CA VAL A 118 -1.64 6.82 6.04
C VAL A 118 -1.35 5.47 6.69
N ALA A 119 -2.39 4.68 6.95
CA ALA A 119 -2.22 3.34 7.49
C ALA A 119 -2.86 2.29 6.58
N GLU A 120 -2.13 1.20 6.39
CA GLU A 120 -2.47 0.11 5.48
C GLU A 120 -3.16 -1.05 6.20
N ASN A 121 -4.21 -1.58 5.56
CA ASN A 121 -4.83 -2.84 5.94
C ASN A 121 -3.97 -4.03 5.53
N LEU A 122 -3.53 -4.82 6.50
CA LEU A 122 -2.75 -6.04 6.22
C LEU A 122 -3.64 -7.27 5.98
N PRO A 123 -3.14 -8.28 5.24
CA PRO A 123 -3.88 -9.50 4.99
C PRO A 123 -3.88 -10.42 6.22
N ILE A 124 -4.92 -11.23 6.36
CA ILE A 124 -4.91 -12.34 7.32
C ILE A 124 -3.94 -13.40 6.82
N THR A 125 -2.90 -13.66 7.62
CA THR A 125 -2.00 -14.77 7.38
C THR A 125 -2.43 -15.99 8.20
N PRO A 126 -2.51 -17.21 7.61
CA PRO A 126 -2.93 -18.41 8.33
C PRO A 126 -2.03 -18.80 9.51
N LEU A 127 -0.83 -18.22 9.57
CA LEU A 127 0.19 -18.55 10.57
C LEU A 127 0.10 -17.69 11.83
N GLU A 128 -0.59 -16.57 11.80
CA GLU A 128 -0.64 -15.59 12.90
C GLU A 128 -2.06 -15.38 13.42
N LYS A 129 -2.34 -15.84 14.64
CA LYS A 129 -3.65 -15.68 15.27
C LYS A 129 -4.09 -14.21 15.36
N GLY A 130 -3.17 -13.32 15.67
CA GLY A 130 -3.44 -11.90 15.81
C GLY A 130 -3.68 -11.16 14.51
N SER A 131 -3.35 -11.74 13.36
CA SER A 131 -3.58 -11.10 12.06
C SER A 131 -5.07 -10.85 11.79
N ARG A 132 -5.97 -11.67 12.34
CA ARG A 132 -7.42 -11.47 12.20
C ARG A 132 -7.90 -10.18 12.89
N ILE A 133 -7.39 -9.85 14.07
CA ILE A 133 -7.72 -8.59 14.75
C ILE A 133 -7.11 -7.40 13.99
N GLY A 134 -5.93 -7.57 13.39
CA GLY A 134 -5.27 -6.57 12.56
C GLY A 134 -5.98 -6.28 11.23
N ALA A 135 -6.74 -7.23 10.71
CA ALA A 135 -7.49 -7.10 9.47
C ALA A 135 -8.97 -6.78 9.66
N ASP A 136 -9.42 -6.52 10.89
CA ASP A 136 -10.81 -6.19 11.19
C ASP A 136 -11.14 -4.76 10.70
N PRO A 137 -12.08 -4.58 9.74
CA PRO A 137 -12.33 -3.28 9.13
C PRO A 137 -12.96 -2.27 10.10
N ASP A 138 -13.71 -2.70 11.11
CA ASP A 138 -14.27 -1.82 12.12
C ASP A 138 -13.17 -1.27 13.04
N LEU A 139 -12.21 -2.10 13.46
CA LEU A 139 -11.09 -1.65 14.30
C LEU A 139 -10.16 -0.71 13.52
N ILE A 140 -9.91 -1.01 12.24
CA ILE A 140 -9.16 -0.11 11.35
C ILE A 140 -9.89 1.23 11.29
N ARG A 141 -11.19 1.25 10.99
CA ARG A 141 -11.97 2.50 10.92
C ARG A 141 -11.94 3.28 12.24
N GLU A 142 -12.22 2.63 13.37
CA GLU A 142 -12.20 3.29 14.70
C GLU A 142 -10.84 3.95 14.95
N THR A 143 -9.74 3.26 14.61
CA THR A 143 -8.37 3.77 14.81
C THR A 143 -8.07 4.96 13.90
N LEU A 144 -8.34 4.84 12.59
CA LEU A 144 -8.04 5.90 11.64
C LEU A 144 -8.81 7.18 11.92
N LEU A 145 -10.10 7.07 12.28
CA LEU A 145 -10.92 8.21 12.65
C LEU A 145 -10.48 8.86 13.97
N ALA A 146 -10.08 8.05 14.96
CA ALA A 146 -9.61 8.57 16.25
C ALA A 146 -8.26 9.30 16.15
N THR A 147 -7.44 8.98 15.15
CA THR A 147 -6.10 9.55 14.97
C THR A 147 -6.01 10.52 13.79
N GLU A 148 -7.13 10.77 13.08
CA GLU A 148 -7.16 11.55 11.83
C GLU A 148 -6.11 11.06 10.81
N THR A 149 -5.89 9.73 10.78
CA THR A 149 -4.99 9.07 9.84
C THR A 149 -5.78 8.68 8.61
N ASP A 150 -5.25 8.96 7.42
CA ASP A 150 -5.88 8.56 6.16
C ASP A 150 -5.65 7.06 5.88
N LEU A 151 -6.44 6.51 4.98
CA LEU A 151 -6.37 5.09 4.59
C LEU A 151 -5.43 4.91 3.39
N LEU A 152 -4.47 4.01 3.54
CA LEU A 152 -3.87 3.28 2.43
C LEU A 152 -4.64 1.96 2.30
N PHE A 153 -5.36 1.80 1.21
CA PHE A 153 -6.16 0.61 0.97
C PHE A 153 -5.45 -0.35 0.02
N ASP A 154 -4.97 -1.49 0.57
CA ASP A 154 -4.55 -2.60 -0.28
C ASP A 154 -5.74 -3.50 -0.58
N LEU A 155 -6.17 -3.48 -1.85
CA LEU A 155 -7.30 -4.25 -2.35
C LEU A 155 -7.06 -5.76 -2.31
N SER A 156 -5.82 -6.18 -2.49
CA SER A 156 -5.43 -7.60 -2.49
C SER A 156 -5.37 -8.16 -1.08
N HIS A 157 -4.86 -7.38 -0.12
CA HIS A 157 -4.92 -7.71 1.30
C HIS A 157 -6.36 -7.87 1.79
N ALA A 158 -7.25 -6.95 1.38
CA ALA A 158 -8.67 -7.05 1.70
C ALA A 158 -9.30 -8.33 1.11
N ARG A 159 -8.96 -8.69 -0.14
CA ARG A 159 -9.46 -9.92 -0.78
C ARG A 159 -8.95 -11.19 -0.11
N ILE A 160 -7.69 -11.23 0.32
CA ILE A 160 -7.13 -12.34 1.11
C ILE A 160 -7.89 -12.46 2.44
N SER A 161 -8.07 -11.35 3.14
CA SER A 161 -8.77 -11.30 4.43
C SER A 161 -10.23 -11.72 4.31
N CYS A 162 -10.93 -11.24 3.28
CA CYS A 162 -12.30 -11.65 2.99
C CYS A 162 -12.42 -13.16 2.76
N GLY A 163 -11.48 -13.76 2.01
CA GLY A 163 -11.44 -15.20 1.82
C GLY A 163 -11.25 -15.98 3.12
N ALA A 164 -10.41 -15.48 4.03
CA ALA A 164 -10.15 -16.10 5.31
C ALA A 164 -11.30 -15.93 6.34
N MET A 165 -12.04 -14.82 6.24
CA MET A 165 -13.17 -14.48 7.13
C MET A 165 -14.53 -14.90 6.58
N GLU A 166 -14.59 -15.41 5.34
CA GLU A 166 -15.84 -15.70 4.62
C GLU A 166 -16.73 -14.44 4.45
N TYR A 167 -16.10 -13.26 4.29
CA TYR A 167 -16.78 -12.01 4.02
C TYR A 167 -16.89 -11.76 2.51
N LYS A 168 -17.96 -11.05 2.11
CA LYS A 168 -17.97 -10.42 0.78
C LYS A 168 -17.07 -9.18 0.80
N LEU A 169 -16.32 -8.97 -0.26
CA LEU A 169 -15.44 -7.81 -0.37
C LEU A 169 -16.21 -6.49 -0.21
N THR A 170 -17.42 -6.39 -0.79
CA THR A 170 -18.27 -5.20 -0.66
C THR A 170 -18.66 -4.90 0.78
N ASP A 171 -18.97 -5.94 1.57
CA ASP A 171 -19.37 -5.81 2.97
C ASP A 171 -18.18 -5.40 3.84
N TYR A 172 -16.99 -5.95 3.56
CA TYR A 172 -15.74 -5.56 4.21
C TYR A 172 -15.39 -4.09 3.94
N VAL A 173 -15.40 -3.69 2.67
CA VAL A 173 -15.04 -2.34 2.25
C VAL A 173 -16.03 -1.30 2.75
N SER A 174 -17.32 -1.64 2.85
CA SER A 174 -18.33 -0.72 3.39
C SER A 174 -18.11 -0.32 4.86
N GLN A 175 -17.30 -1.09 5.58
CA GLN A 175 -16.92 -0.80 6.96
C GLN A 175 -15.65 0.05 7.06
N LEU A 176 -14.84 0.15 6.00
CA LEU A 176 -13.64 0.98 5.97
C LEU A 176 -13.98 2.46 5.70
N PRO A 177 -13.14 3.41 6.17
CA PRO A 177 -13.36 4.83 5.96
C PRO A 177 -12.92 5.28 4.57
N MET A 178 -13.59 4.80 3.50
CA MET A 178 -13.20 5.03 2.10
C MET A 178 -13.22 6.51 1.69
N GLN A 179 -13.88 7.39 2.46
CA GLN A 179 -13.81 8.84 2.28
C GLN A 179 -12.48 9.44 2.81
N HIS A 180 -11.66 8.64 3.48
CA HIS A 180 -10.30 8.95 3.90
C HIS A 180 -9.23 8.23 3.05
N LEU A 181 -9.62 7.61 1.93
CA LEU A 181 -8.70 6.96 1.00
C LEU A 181 -7.68 7.98 0.47
N ARG A 182 -6.38 7.72 0.64
CA ARG A 182 -5.30 8.54 0.12
C ARG A 182 -4.40 7.78 -0.85
N GLU A 183 -4.21 6.50 -0.62
CA GLU A 183 -3.43 5.62 -1.50
C GLU A 183 -4.16 4.29 -1.71
N LEU A 184 -4.09 3.77 -2.93
CA LEU A 184 -4.67 2.48 -3.32
C LEU A 184 -3.58 1.57 -3.86
N HIS A 185 -3.45 0.37 -3.30
CA HIS A 185 -2.57 -0.67 -3.82
C HIS A 185 -3.36 -1.71 -4.62
N LEU A 186 -2.78 -2.09 -5.75
CA LEU A 186 -3.27 -3.13 -6.65
C LEU A 186 -2.15 -4.13 -6.88
N THR A 187 -2.43 -5.41 -6.71
CA THR A 187 -1.49 -6.50 -7.00
C THR A 187 -2.23 -7.76 -7.40
N GLY A 188 -1.57 -8.64 -8.14
CA GLY A 188 -2.12 -9.95 -8.49
C GLY A 188 -1.99 -10.94 -7.35
N LEU A 189 -3.02 -11.77 -7.17
CA LEU A 189 -3.07 -12.84 -6.20
C LEU A 189 -2.76 -14.20 -6.84
N ARG A 190 -1.90 -14.97 -6.21
CA ARG A 190 -1.55 -16.32 -6.67
C ARG A 190 -1.42 -17.29 -5.50
N ARG A 191 -1.79 -18.54 -5.73
CA ARG A 191 -1.47 -19.60 -4.78
C ARG A 191 0.02 -19.97 -4.92
N TYR A 192 0.77 -19.72 -3.87
CA TYR A 192 2.21 -20.01 -3.80
C TYR A 192 2.51 -20.75 -2.48
N HIS A 193 3.19 -21.90 -2.56
CA HIS A 193 3.42 -22.77 -1.41
C HIS A 193 2.17 -23.09 -0.56
N GLY A 194 1.02 -23.23 -1.20
CA GLY A 194 -0.25 -23.55 -0.54
C GLY A 194 -1.03 -22.35 0.03
N LEU A 195 -0.42 -21.17 0.07
CA LEU A 195 -1.04 -19.93 0.55
C LEU A 195 -1.44 -19.05 -0.63
N ILE A 196 -2.47 -18.22 -0.45
CA ILE A 196 -2.74 -17.11 -1.36
C ILE A 196 -1.79 -15.99 -0.96
N THR A 197 -1.00 -15.53 -1.91
CA THR A 197 -0.04 -14.44 -1.75
C THR A 197 -0.18 -13.43 -2.87
N ASP A 198 0.32 -12.24 -2.65
CA ASP A 198 0.30 -11.06 -3.52
C ASP A 198 1.62 -10.85 -4.27
N HIS A 199 1.81 -9.64 -4.81
CA HIS A 199 2.98 -9.25 -5.62
C HIS A 199 3.20 -10.07 -6.89
N PHE A 200 2.13 -10.65 -7.45
CA PHE A 200 2.14 -11.33 -8.74
C PHE A 200 1.47 -10.47 -9.83
N GLU A 201 1.51 -10.96 -11.06
CA GLU A 201 0.78 -10.36 -12.17
C GLU A 201 -0.74 -10.47 -11.96
N LEU A 202 -1.51 -9.46 -12.41
CA LEU A 202 -2.97 -9.46 -12.28
C LEU A 202 -3.60 -10.53 -13.16
N SER A 203 -4.39 -11.41 -12.53
CA SER A 203 -5.29 -12.35 -13.19
C SER A 203 -6.59 -11.67 -13.60
N ASP A 204 -7.47 -12.36 -14.34
CA ASP A 204 -8.78 -11.84 -14.72
C ASP A 204 -9.60 -11.39 -13.51
N SER A 205 -9.54 -12.11 -12.39
CA SER A 205 -10.25 -11.73 -11.16
C SER A 205 -9.64 -10.49 -10.48
N ASP A 206 -8.33 -10.27 -10.62
CA ASP A 206 -7.66 -9.08 -10.10
C ASP A 206 -8.01 -7.86 -10.96
N TRP A 207 -8.09 -8.02 -12.28
CA TRP A 207 -8.57 -6.98 -13.19
C TRP A 207 -10.02 -6.58 -12.91
N GLN A 208 -10.92 -7.55 -12.66
CA GLN A 208 -12.30 -7.24 -12.26
C GLN A 208 -12.35 -6.43 -10.97
N ALA A 209 -11.50 -6.75 -9.99
CA ALA A 209 -11.41 -6.00 -8.75
C ALA A 209 -10.84 -4.59 -8.97
N ALA A 210 -9.84 -4.42 -9.84
CA ALA A 210 -9.29 -3.11 -10.22
C ALA A 210 -10.33 -2.25 -10.96
N ASP A 211 -11.06 -2.83 -11.92
CA ASP A 211 -12.15 -2.16 -12.64
C ASP A 211 -13.27 -1.72 -11.66
N TRP A 212 -13.63 -2.56 -10.69
CA TRP A 212 -14.57 -2.21 -9.64
C TRP A 212 -14.07 -1.05 -8.77
N ALA A 213 -12.82 -1.09 -8.31
CA ALA A 213 -12.24 0.00 -7.52
C ALA A 213 -12.24 1.32 -8.29
N GLN A 214 -11.90 1.30 -9.58
CA GLN A 214 -11.98 2.48 -10.44
C GLN A 214 -13.41 3.04 -10.50
N GLN A 215 -14.42 2.19 -10.65
CA GLN A 215 -15.83 2.60 -10.66
C GLN A 215 -16.24 3.27 -9.35
N GLN A 216 -15.80 2.74 -8.18
CA GLN A 216 -16.09 3.35 -6.88
C GLN A 216 -15.47 4.74 -6.74
N ILE A 217 -14.26 4.93 -7.27
CA ILE A 217 -13.58 6.24 -7.29
C ILE A 217 -14.33 7.21 -8.23
N LEU A 218 -14.66 6.77 -9.44
CA LEU A 218 -15.34 7.61 -10.44
C LEU A 218 -16.76 7.99 -10.02
N SER A 219 -17.46 7.15 -9.29
CA SER A 219 -18.81 7.45 -8.75
C SER A 219 -18.78 8.38 -7.53
N GLY A 220 -17.59 8.61 -6.91
CA GLY A 220 -17.45 9.37 -5.68
C GLY A 220 -17.80 8.60 -4.40
N GLU A 221 -18.08 7.31 -4.50
CA GLU A 221 -18.27 6.43 -3.33
C GLU A 221 -16.96 6.30 -2.53
N TRP A 222 -15.82 6.29 -3.21
CA TRP A 222 -14.51 6.40 -2.61
C TRP A 222 -13.90 7.77 -2.91
N ARG A 223 -13.20 8.34 -1.92
CA ARG A 223 -12.35 9.51 -2.19
C ARG A 223 -11.34 9.14 -3.27
N GLN A 224 -11.12 10.04 -4.24
CA GLN A 224 -10.06 9.86 -5.22
C GLN A 224 -8.70 9.86 -4.52
N PRO A 225 -7.91 8.77 -4.60
CA PRO A 225 -6.59 8.70 -3.98
C PRO A 225 -5.59 9.63 -4.69
N GLU A 226 -4.56 10.04 -3.98
CA GLU A 226 -3.43 10.78 -4.55
C GLU A 226 -2.58 9.86 -5.43
N ILE A 227 -2.36 8.61 -4.96
CA ILE A 227 -1.56 7.58 -5.62
C ILE A 227 -2.36 6.30 -5.76
N VAL A 228 -2.23 5.66 -6.93
CA VAL A 228 -2.58 4.25 -7.15
C VAL A 228 -1.32 3.51 -7.54
N ALA A 229 -0.93 2.49 -6.79
CA ALA A 229 0.30 1.75 -7.01
C ALA A 229 0.05 0.31 -7.47
N LEU A 230 0.74 -0.11 -8.54
CA LEU A 230 0.88 -1.52 -8.89
C LEU A 230 2.02 -2.12 -8.09
N GLU A 231 1.70 -2.98 -7.14
CA GLU A 231 2.67 -3.74 -6.36
C GLU A 231 3.00 -5.08 -7.01
N TYR A 232 3.60 -5.03 -8.17
CA TYR A 232 4.03 -6.23 -8.90
C TYR A 232 5.52 -6.46 -8.77
N GLY A 233 5.90 -7.59 -8.16
CA GLY A 233 7.31 -7.91 -7.92
C GLY A 233 8.00 -6.84 -7.07
N GLY A 234 9.22 -6.47 -7.43
CA GLY A 234 10.01 -5.47 -6.72
C GLY A 234 11.51 -5.76 -6.78
N VAL A 235 12.19 -5.48 -5.69
CA VAL A 235 13.64 -5.70 -5.50
C VAL A 235 13.92 -6.68 -4.36
N GLY A 236 15.17 -7.15 -4.28
CA GLY A 236 15.61 -8.11 -3.25
C GLY A 236 15.18 -9.55 -3.52
N ASP A 237 15.60 -10.44 -2.63
CA ASP A 237 15.48 -11.90 -2.82
C ASP A 237 14.03 -12.41 -2.79
N VAL A 238 13.13 -11.69 -2.12
CA VAL A 238 11.72 -12.08 -1.98
C VAL A 238 10.90 -11.71 -3.21
N PHE A 239 11.10 -10.52 -3.78
CA PHE A 239 10.25 -9.95 -4.81
C PHE A 239 10.91 -9.86 -6.20
N GLY A 240 12.24 -9.75 -6.27
CA GLY A 240 12.95 -9.51 -7.53
C GLY A 240 12.71 -10.56 -8.59
N TRP A 241 12.60 -11.83 -8.21
CA TRP A 241 12.37 -12.94 -9.14
C TRP A 241 10.93 -12.98 -9.69
N ARG A 242 9.97 -12.32 -9.05
CA ARG A 242 8.56 -12.32 -9.47
C ARG A 242 8.31 -11.42 -10.66
N THR A 243 9.14 -10.40 -10.85
CA THR A 243 8.95 -9.40 -11.91
C THR A 243 9.34 -9.94 -13.28
N GLN A 244 8.37 -10.01 -14.20
CA GLN A 244 8.58 -10.43 -15.59
C GLN A 244 8.32 -9.25 -16.54
N PRO A 245 9.21 -8.96 -17.52
CA PRO A 245 9.04 -7.85 -18.45
C PRO A 245 7.73 -7.90 -19.24
N ASP A 246 7.33 -9.09 -19.70
CA ASP A 246 6.11 -9.24 -20.51
C ASP A 246 4.85 -8.91 -19.71
N ALA A 247 4.81 -9.26 -18.42
CA ALA A 247 3.73 -8.91 -17.55
C ALA A 247 3.66 -7.38 -17.32
N LEU A 248 4.80 -6.72 -17.13
CA LEU A 248 4.85 -5.26 -17.05
C LEU A 248 4.36 -4.58 -18.34
N LEU A 249 4.80 -5.07 -19.51
CA LEU A 249 4.35 -4.57 -20.81
C LEU A 249 2.83 -4.69 -21.01
N ALA A 250 2.24 -5.75 -20.50
CA ALA A 250 0.79 -5.99 -20.61
C ALA A 250 -0.03 -5.13 -19.63
N GLN A 251 0.45 -4.98 -18.37
CA GLN A 251 -0.36 -4.43 -17.29
C GLN A 251 -0.17 -2.91 -17.11
N VAL A 252 1.08 -2.43 -17.19
CA VAL A 252 1.39 -1.03 -16.88
C VAL A 252 0.64 -0.05 -17.80
N PRO A 253 0.60 -0.21 -19.14
CA PRO A 253 -0.13 0.73 -19.99
C PRO A 253 -1.64 0.78 -19.71
N ARG A 254 -2.26 -0.37 -19.38
CA ARG A 254 -3.68 -0.42 -19.03
C ARG A 254 -3.96 0.30 -17.71
N LEU A 255 -3.16 0.04 -16.67
CA LEU A 255 -3.33 0.70 -15.37
C LEU A 255 -2.99 2.19 -15.44
N GLN A 256 -1.98 2.59 -16.23
CA GLN A 256 -1.69 4.00 -16.49
C GLN A 256 -2.88 4.70 -17.16
N ALA A 257 -3.56 4.05 -18.11
CA ALA A 257 -4.77 4.58 -18.73
C ALA A 257 -5.96 4.68 -17.76
N MET A 258 -6.04 3.77 -16.78
CA MET A 258 -7.11 3.77 -15.76
C MET A 258 -6.88 4.81 -14.65
N PHE A 259 -5.65 4.96 -14.19
CA PHE A 259 -5.33 5.66 -12.93
C PHE A 259 -4.25 6.75 -13.07
N GLY A 260 -3.58 6.83 -14.21
CA GLY A 260 -2.50 7.78 -14.42
C GLY A 260 -2.97 9.22 -14.63
N ASN A 261 -2.01 10.12 -14.54
CA ASN A 261 -2.24 11.51 -14.83
C ASN A 261 -2.21 11.72 -16.36
N HIS A 262 -3.33 12.05 -16.98
CA HIS A 262 -3.42 12.29 -18.43
C HIS A 262 -2.85 13.67 -18.86
N ALA A 263 -2.24 14.40 -17.94
CA ALA A 263 -1.64 15.71 -18.23
C ALA A 263 -0.12 15.67 -17.99
N THR A 264 0.65 15.89 -19.07
CA THR A 264 2.06 16.26 -19.17
C THR A 264 3.06 15.13 -19.44
N SER A 265 3.67 15.20 -20.62
CA SER A 265 4.97 14.59 -20.95
C SER A 265 6.05 15.14 -20.00
N PHE A 266 6.65 14.25 -19.23
CA PHE A 266 7.82 14.56 -18.40
C PHE A 266 9.03 14.83 -19.31
N SER A 267 9.63 16.02 -19.21
CA SER A 267 10.93 16.33 -19.79
C SER A 267 11.99 16.10 -18.70
N PRO A 268 12.93 15.14 -18.87
CA PRO A 268 13.96 14.91 -17.88
C PRO A 268 14.84 16.15 -17.71
N PRO A 269 15.25 16.49 -16.49
CA PRO A 269 16.29 17.51 -16.28
C PRO A 269 17.60 16.99 -16.85
N TYR A 270 18.25 17.81 -17.68
CA TYR A 270 19.59 17.59 -18.25
C TYR A 270 20.67 17.47 -17.18
#